data_46f6ccd083a0287056d8ac689a79f119
#
_entry.id   46f6ccd083a0287056d8ac689a79f119
#
_cell.length_a   1.000
_cell.length_b   1.000
_cell.length_c   1.000
_cell.angle_alpha   90.00
_cell.angle_beta   90.00
_cell.angle_gamma   90.00
#
_symmetry.space_group_name_H-M   'P 1'
#
loop_
_entity.id
_entity.type
_entity.pdbx_description
1 polymer ?
#
loop_
_entity_poly.entity_id
_entity_poly.type
_entity_poly.pdbx_seq_one_letter_code
_entity_poly.pdbx_strand_id
1 'polypeptide(L)'
;MNRTRLEVFGQSTPLLLNDVFKGIKAPSGLAKLRFVYDEAGIHDISCTPYTRKNIHSLRLVTANDIDYRYKSVDRSALNQLKEKQGDCDEILIIRNKHITDTSYTNVALYDGKQWFTPSTPLLQGTMRQSLLDRGLLQERELLVSDLPNYKQISLFNAMMELGEVVLPVNKIIG
;
A
#
# COMPACT_ATOMS: atom_id res chain seq x y z
N MET A 1 -0.79 3.88 13.50
CA MET A 1 -0.41 3.21 14.74
C MET A 1 -1.34 3.60 15.89
N ASN A 2 -1.24 4.81 16.47
CA ASN A 2 -2.02 5.16 17.68
C ASN A 2 -3.55 5.14 17.45
N ARG A 3 -4.03 5.59 16.27
CA ARG A 3 -5.45 5.44 15.90
C ARG A 3 -5.88 3.96 15.90
N THR A 4 -5.10 3.09 15.27
CA THR A 4 -5.40 1.64 15.25
C THR A 4 -5.41 1.04 16.65
N ARG A 5 -4.47 1.45 17.53
CA ARG A 5 -4.46 0.97 18.92
C ARG A 5 -5.72 1.38 19.69
N LEU A 6 -6.20 2.60 19.46
CA LEU A 6 -7.44 3.06 20.07
C LEU A 6 -8.65 2.27 19.52
N GLU A 7 -8.74 2.13 18.19
CA GLU A 7 -9.89 1.49 17.52
C GLU A 7 -9.96 -0.02 17.75
N VAL A 8 -8.81 -0.72 17.78
CA VAL A 8 -8.75 -2.19 17.85
C VAL A 8 -8.60 -2.69 19.29
N PHE A 9 -7.78 -2.01 20.12
CA PHE A 9 -7.42 -2.47 21.46
C PHE A 9 -7.93 -1.55 22.57
N GLY A 10 -8.63 -0.45 22.27
CA GLY A 10 -9.11 0.51 23.25
C GLY A 10 -8.00 1.32 23.95
N GLN A 11 -6.77 1.27 23.44
CA GLN A 11 -5.60 1.90 24.07
C GLN A 11 -5.46 3.35 23.63
N SER A 12 -5.68 4.28 24.56
CA SER A 12 -5.56 5.73 24.31
C SER A 12 -4.15 6.29 24.56
N THR A 13 -3.31 5.61 25.32
CA THR A 13 -1.93 6.04 25.58
C THR A 13 -1.10 5.94 24.30
N PRO A 14 -0.56 7.06 23.77
CA PRO A 14 0.18 7.01 22.51
C PRO A 14 1.53 6.34 22.67
N LEU A 15 1.91 5.54 21.71
CA LEU A 15 3.28 5.07 21.53
C LEU A 15 4.09 6.12 20.77
N LEU A 16 5.30 6.39 21.23
CA LEU A 16 6.20 7.36 20.62
C LEU A 16 7.20 6.65 19.70
N LEU A 17 7.22 7.00 18.43
CA LEU A 17 8.14 6.40 17.45
C LEU A 17 9.62 6.63 17.79
N ASN A 18 9.94 7.72 18.47
CA ASN A 18 11.30 7.98 18.91
C ASN A 18 11.87 6.85 19.78
N ASP A 19 11.03 6.14 20.53
CA ASP A 19 11.47 5.01 21.35
C ASP A 19 11.80 3.78 20.47
N VAL A 20 11.17 3.66 19.31
CA VAL A 20 11.47 2.61 18.32
C VAL A 20 12.82 2.84 17.66
N PHE A 21 13.22 4.11 17.46
CA PHE A 21 14.47 4.44 16.76
C PHE A 21 15.71 4.37 17.66
N LYS A 22 15.53 4.40 18.98
CA LYS A 22 16.65 4.30 19.93
C LYS A 22 17.37 2.95 19.77
N GLY A 23 18.68 3.00 19.52
CA GLY A 23 19.53 1.80 19.44
C GLY A 23 19.45 1.00 18.14
N ILE A 24 18.68 1.44 17.15
CA ILE A 24 18.64 0.78 15.85
C ILE A 24 19.89 1.14 15.05
N LYS A 25 20.63 0.12 14.64
CA LYS A 25 21.71 0.24 13.65
C LYS A 25 21.13 -0.01 12.26
N ALA A 26 20.96 1.06 11.49
CA ALA A 26 20.52 0.92 10.12
C ALA A 26 21.66 0.43 9.22
N PRO A 27 21.40 -0.51 8.30
CA PRO A 27 22.37 -0.88 7.27
C PRO A 27 22.61 0.30 6.31
N SER A 28 23.69 0.23 5.53
CA SER A 28 23.95 1.22 4.48
C SER A 28 22.88 1.14 3.38
N GLY A 29 22.50 2.29 2.80
CA GLY A 29 21.52 2.38 1.73
C GLY A 29 20.08 2.36 2.21
N LEU A 30 19.16 1.96 1.32
CA LEU A 30 17.74 1.89 1.64
C LEU A 30 17.45 0.73 2.60
N ALA A 31 16.89 1.06 3.74
CA ALA A 31 16.60 0.08 4.79
C ALA A 31 15.12 0.11 5.17
N LYS A 32 14.56 -1.08 5.42
CA LYS A 32 13.19 -1.26 5.92
C LYS A 32 13.21 -1.45 7.41
N LEU A 33 12.73 -0.46 8.14
CA LEU A 33 12.40 -0.59 9.55
C LEU A 33 10.98 -1.18 9.68
N ARG A 34 10.86 -2.32 10.33
CA ARG A 34 9.61 -2.98 10.66
C ARG A 34 9.49 -3.14 12.17
N PHE A 35 8.31 -2.91 12.68
CA PHE A 35 7.94 -3.26 14.06
C PHE A 35 6.50 -3.74 14.11
N VAL A 36 6.18 -4.51 15.12
CA VAL A 36 4.81 -4.93 15.46
C VAL A 36 4.37 -4.16 16.69
N TYR A 37 3.08 -3.92 16.82
CA TYR A 37 2.50 -3.31 18.00
C TYR A 37 1.12 -3.92 18.29
N ASP A 38 0.79 -3.95 19.56
CA ASP A 38 -0.47 -4.44 20.11
C ASP A 38 -0.95 -3.56 21.29
N GLU A 39 -1.78 -4.11 22.15
CA GLU A 39 -2.24 -3.48 23.37
C GLU A 39 -1.10 -3.22 24.37
N ALA A 40 -0.11 -4.11 24.45
CA ALA A 40 1.01 -4.02 25.37
C ALA A 40 2.09 -3.01 24.91
N GLY A 41 2.24 -2.79 23.61
CA GLY A 41 3.23 -1.85 23.10
C GLY A 41 3.83 -2.22 21.76
N ILE A 42 5.11 -1.87 21.59
CA ILE A 42 5.89 -2.12 20.37
C ILE A 42 6.85 -3.30 20.62
N HIS A 43 6.88 -4.22 19.68
CA HIS A 43 7.75 -5.40 19.73
C HIS A 43 8.18 -5.83 18.31
N ASP A 44 9.00 -6.89 18.21
CA ASP A 44 9.49 -7.45 16.94
C ASP A 44 10.10 -6.40 16.01
N ILE A 45 10.95 -5.54 16.55
CA ILE A 45 11.61 -4.49 15.80
C ILE A 45 12.73 -5.11 14.95
N SER A 46 12.74 -4.82 13.66
CA SER A 46 13.80 -5.24 12.73
C SER A 46 14.12 -4.14 11.73
N CYS A 47 15.41 -4.02 11.39
CA CYS A 47 15.88 -3.10 10.36
C CYS A 47 16.76 -3.88 9.37
N THR A 48 16.30 -4.00 8.13
CA THR A 48 16.95 -4.84 7.11
C THR A 48 17.14 -4.06 5.80
N PRO A 49 18.17 -4.38 5.00
CA PRO A 49 18.28 -3.83 3.65
C PRO A 49 16.97 -4.06 2.87
N TYR A 50 16.60 -3.10 2.06
CA TYR A 50 15.39 -3.19 1.24
C TYR A 50 15.73 -3.05 -0.24
N THR A 51 15.30 -4.04 -1.01
CA THR A 51 15.37 -4.00 -2.49
C THR A 51 13.97 -3.89 -3.05
N ARG A 52 13.76 -2.91 -3.93
CA ARG A 52 12.49 -2.74 -4.63
C ARG A 52 12.28 -3.89 -5.61
N LYS A 53 11.04 -4.35 -5.74
CA LYS A 53 10.67 -5.31 -6.77
C LYS A 53 10.53 -4.61 -8.11
N ASN A 54 11.00 -5.24 -9.18
CA ASN A 54 10.69 -4.83 -10.53
C ASN A 54 9.28 -5.35 -10.87
N ILE A 55 8.36 -4.44 -11.15
CA ILE A 55 6.99 -4.75 -11.53
C ILE A 55 6.74 -4.15 -12.91
N HIS A 56 6.39 -4.99 -13.87
CA HIS A 56 6.14 -4.61 -15.26
C HIS A 56 4.72 -4.94 -15.73
N SER A 57 3.98 -5.73 -14.93
CA SER A 57 2.61 -6.16 -15.25
C SER A 57 1.78 -6.39 -14.00
N LEU A 58 0.46 -6.14 -14.12
CA LEU A 58 -0.51 -6.33 -13.05
C LEU A 58 -1.65 -7.23 -13.55
N ARG A 59 -2.08 -8.19 -12.73
CA ARG A 59 -3.29 -8.99 -12.95
C ARG A 59 -4.45 -8.37 -12.17
N LEU A 60 -5.58 -8.10 -12.83
CA LEU A 60 -6.82 -7.76 -12.13
C LEU A 60 -7.33 -8.99 -11.35
N VAL A 61 -7.53 -8.83 -10.06
CA VAL A 61 -8.05 -9.90 -9.18
C VAL A 61 -9.22 -9.36 -8.36
N THR A 62 -10.42 -9.89 -8.61
CA THR A 62 -11.61 -9.51 -7.85
C THR A 62 -11.64 -10.21 -6.50
N ALA A 63 -11.84 -9.42 -5.44
CA ALA A 63 -11.96 -9.89 -4.06
C ALA A 63 -12.90 -8.97 -3.27
N ASN A 64 -14.21 -9.22 -3.36
CA ASN A 64 -15.22 -8.34 -2.78
C ASN A 64 -15.25 -8.40 -1.24
N ASP A 65 -14.89 -9.54 -0.67
CA ASP A 65 -14.95 -9.78 0.78
C ASP A 65 -13.64 -9.52 1.52
N ILE A 66 -12.60 -9.04 0.81
CA ILE A 66 -11.31 -8.75 1.44
C ILE A 66 -11.42 -7.57 2.42
N ASP A 67 -10.93 -7.79 3.65
CA ASP A 67 -10.72 -6.74 4.65
C ASP A 67 -9.24 -6.66 5.02
N TYR A 68 -8.62 -5.53 4.77
CA TYR A 68 -7.24 -5.21 5.17
C TYR A 68 -7.11 -3.75 5.59
N ARG A 69 -8.17 -3.19 6.20
CA ARG A 69 -8.22 -1.78 6.66
C ARG A 69 -7.14 -1.45 7.69
N TYR A 70 -6.73 -2.43 8.47
CA TYR A 70 -5.59 -2.37 9.36
C TYR A 70 -4.41 -3.13 8.78
N LYS A 71 -3.19 -2.63 9.00
CA LYS A 71 -1.96 -3.29 8.53
C LYS A 71 -1.63 -4.50 9.41
N SER A 72 -2.44 -5.55 9.29
CA SER A 72 -2.30 -6.78 10.07
C SER A 72 -0.97 -7.49 9.78
N VAL A 73 -0.45 -8.19 10.81
CA VAL A 73 0.64 -9.17 10.67
C VAL A 73 0.16 -10.38 9.86
N ASP A 74 -1.10 -10.81 10.09
CA ASP A 74 -1.74 -11.82 9.24
C ASP A 74 -2.02 -11.24 7.85
N ARG A 75 -1.38 -11.83 6.87
CA ARG A 75 -1.49 -11.50 5.45
C ARG A 75 -2.00 -12.67 4.62
N SER A 76 -2.55 -13.70 5.25
CA SER A 76 -2.98 -14.93 4.57
C SER A 76 -3.93 -14.64 3.41
N ALA A 77 -4.95 -13.81 3.61
CA ALA A 77 -5.89 -13.43 2.55
C ALA A 77 -5.21 -12.70 1.38
N LEU A 78 -4.31 -11.74 1.65
CA LEU A 78 -3.55 -11.05 0.60
C LEU A 78 -2.59 -11.99 -0.14
N ASN A 79 -1.96 -12.94 0.57
CA ASN A 79 -1.06 -13.91 -0.03
C ASN A 79 -1.82 -14.86 -0.95
N GLN A 80 -2.99 -15.37 -0.55
CA GLN A 80 -3.86 -16.17 -1.39
C GLN A 80 -4.33 -15.44 -2.66
N LEU A 81 -4.63 -14.14 -2.55
CA LEU A 81 -4.95 -13.33 -3.73
C LEU A 81 -3.74 -13.17 -4.64
N LYS A 82 -2.55 -13.00 -4.06
CA LYS A 82 -1.30 -12.87 -4.82
C LYS A 82 -0.98 -14.11 -5.65
N GLU A 83 -1.35 -15.30 -5.22
CA GLU A 83 -1.21 -16.55 -5.97
C GLU A 83 -1.97 -16.53 -7.31
N LYS A 84 -2.98 -15.67 -7.44
CA LYS A 84 -3.78 -15.53 -8.68
C LYS A 84 -3.12 -14.60 -9.71
N GLN A 85 -1.88 -14.16 -9.50
CA GLN A 85 -1.18 -13.24 -10.41
C GLN A 85 -0.93 -13.85 -11.81
N GLY A 86 -0.89 -15.19 -11.94
CA GLY A 86 -0.50 -15.87 -13.18
C GLY A 86 0.89 -15.45 -13.63
N ASP A 87 1.03 -15.09 -14.90
CA ASP A 87 2.30 -14.62 -15.49
C ASP A 87 2.62 -13.14 -15.22
N CYS A 88 1.78 -12.44 -14.42
CA CYS A 88 2.03 -11.07 -14.03
C CYS A 88 2.93 -10.97 -12.79
N ASP A 89 3.64 -9.85 -12.64
CA ASP A 89 4.54 -9.64 -11.52
C ASP A 89 3.80 -9.33 -10.21
N GLU A 90 2.61 -8.73 -10.31
CA GLU A 90 1.80 -8.34 -9.16
C GLU A 90 0.31 -8.34 -9.50
N ILE A 91 -0.55 -8.24 -8.50
CA ILE A 91 -2.00 -8.14 -8.65
C ILE A 91 -2.47 -6.71 -8.40
N LEU A 92 -3.55 -6.31 -9.09
CA LEU A 92 -4.35 -5.14 -8.77
C LEU A 92 -5.71 -5.64 -8.26
N ILE A 93 -5.97 -5.38 -6.99
CA ILE A 93 -7.15 -5.91 -6.29
C ILE A 93 -8.36 -5.04 -6.60
N ILE A 94 -9.43 -5.70 -7.00
CA ILE A 94 -10.71 -5.08 -7.34
C ILE A 94 -11.75 -5.50 -6.30
N ARG A 95 -12.42 -4.52 -5.69
CA ARG A 95 -13.52 -4.75 -4.75
C ARG A 95 -14.77 -3.99 -5.23
N ASN A 96 -15.85 -4.73 -5.50
CA ASN A 96 -17.11 -4.17 -6.00
C ASN A 96 -16.91 -3.28 -7.24
N LYS A 97 -16.11 -3.75 -8.22
CA LYS A 97 -15.71 -3.04 -9.45
C LYS A 97 -14.74 -1.87 -9.26
N HIS A 98 -14.43 -1.47 -8.03
CA HIS A 98 -13.50 -0.41 -7.73
C HIS A 98 -12.06 -0.92 -7.66
N ILE A 99 -11.15 -0.16 -8.22
CA ILE A 99 -9.72 -0.33 -8.02
C ILE A 99 -9.40 0.01 -6.56
N THR A 100 -8.58 -0.82 -5.93
CA THR A 100 -8.16 -0.60 -4.54
C THR A 100 -6.64 -0.48 -4.43
N ASP A 101 -5.95 -1.57 -4.10
CA ASP A 101 -4.52 -1.64 -3.84
C ASP A 101 -3.90 -2.82 -4.59
N THR A 102 -2.58 -2.93 -4.60
CA THR A 102 -1.89 -4.20 -4.90
C THR A 102 -1.79 -5.05 -3.63
N SER A 103 -1.09 -6.19 -3.69
CA SER A 103 -0.88 -7.00 -2.48
C SER A 103 -0.06 -6.27 -1.40
N TYR A 104 0.67 -5.19 -1.71
CA TYR A 104 1.57 -4.51 -0.75
C TYR A 104 1.76 -3.01 -0.97
N THR A 105 1.12 -2.41 -1.98
CA THR A 105 1.21 -0.97 -2.28
C THR A 105 -0.15 -0.34 -2.44
N ASN A 106 -0.26 0.95 -2.11
CA ASN A 106 -1.31 1.78 -2.68
C ASN A 106 -1.01 2.06 -4.15
N VAL A 107 -2.00 2.55 -4.89
CA VAL A 107 -1.87 2.87 -6.32
C VAL A 107 -2.37 4.27 -6.62
N ALA A 108 -1.86 4.84 -7.71
CA ALA A 108 -2.41 6.04 -8.32
C ALA A 108 -2.44 5.92 -9.84
N LEU A 109 -3.48 6.44 -10.46
CA LEU A 109 -3.68 6.50 -11.91
C LEU A 109 -3.41 7.92 -12.41
N TYR A 110 -2.69 8.06 -13.52
CA TYR A 110 -2.33 9.33 -14.14
C TYR A 110 -3.13 9.56 -15.42
N ASP A 111 -3.87 10.65 -15.49
CA ASP A 111 -4.69 11.01 -16.66
C ASP A 111 -3.91 11.76 -17.75
N GLY A 112 -2.67 12.12 -17.47
CA GLY A 112 -1.83 12.96 -18.32
C GLY A 112 -1.62 14.38 -17.78
N LYS A 113 -2.28 14.71 -16.66
CA LYS A 113 -2.17 16.00 -15.98
C LYS A 113 -1.89 15.83 -14.49
N GLN A 114 -2.60 14.90 -13.83
CA GLN A 114 -2.52 14.71 -12.39
C GLN A 114 -2.71 13.26 -11.98
N TRP A 115 -2.35 12.93 -10.74
CA TRP A 115 -2.44 11.61 -10.15
C TRP A 115 -3.70 11.49 -9.28
N PHE A 116 -4.44 10.39 -9.47
CA PHE A 116 -5.62 10.05 -8.69
C PHE A 116 -5.42 8.72 -7.97
N THR A 117 -5.73 8.69 -6.69
CA THR A 117 -5.71 7.46 -5.88
C THR A 117 -7.15 7.04 -5.54
N PRO A 118 -7.42 5.73 -5.44
CA PRO A 118 -8.76 5.27 -5.07
C PRO A 118 -9.25 5.89 -3.77
N SER A 119 -10.51 6.35 -3.76
CA SER A 119 -11.19 6.81 -2.53
C SER A 119 -11.49 5.66 -1.56
N THR A 120 -11.45 4.42 -2.05
CA THR A 120 -11.73 3.21 -1.28
C THR A 120 -10.54 2.23 -1.28
N PRO A 121 -9.34 2.64 -0.81
CA PRO A 121 -8.20 1.71 -0.71
C PRO A 121 -8.51 0.59 0.29
N LEU A 122 -7.81 -0.52 0.21
CA LEU A 122 -7.85 -1.55 1.26
C LEU A 122 -7.15 -1.03 2.53
N LEU A 123 -5.98 -0.39 2.35
CA LEU A 123 -5.20 0.19 3.43
C LEU A 123 -5.01 1.69 3.22
N GLN A 124 -5.35 2.48 4.22
CA GLN A 124 -5.01 3.90 4.25
C GLN A 124 -3.52 4.07 4.61
N GLY A 125 -2.66 3.97 3.59
CA GLY A 125 -1.20 4.02 3.76
C GLY A 125 -0.70 5.40 4.20
N THR A 126 0.37 5.42 4.99
CA THR A 126 0.97 6.68 5.48
C THR A 126 1.57 7.52 4.36
N MET A 127 2.19 6.89 3.35
CA MET A 127 2.68 7.60 2.15
C MET A 127 1.51 8.20 1.37
N ARG A 128 0.42 7.43 1.20
CA ARG A 128 -0.80 7.91 0.54
C ARG A 128 -1.34 9.18 1.23
N GLN A 129 -1.47 9.14 2.55
CA GLN A 129 -1.94 10.30 3.31
C GLN A 129 -1.01 11.50 3.15
N SER A 130 0.30 11.30 3.26
CA SER A 130 1.28 12.38 3.07
C SER A 130 1.20 13.02 1.69
N LEU A 131 0.97 12.22 0.64
CA LEU A 131 0.84 12.74 -0.73
C LEU A 131 -0.48 13.52 -0.93
N LEU A 132 -1.57 13.09 -0.29
CA LEU A 132 -2.84 13.82 -0.26
C LEU A 132 -2.69 15.17 0.47
N ASP A 133 -2.09 15.16 1.66
CA ASP A 133 -1.87 16.36 2.48
C ASP A 133 -1.01 17.40 1.74
N ARG A 134 -0.09 16.94 0.88
CA ARG A 134 0.77 17.79 0.05
C ARG A 134 0.12 18.20 -1.30
N GLY A 135 -1.09 17.75 -1.59
CA GLY A 135 -1.78 18.02 -2.84
C GLY A 135 -1.17 17.37 -4.09
N LEU A 136 -0.31 16.36 -3.92
CA LEU A 136 0.33 15.60 -5.00
C LEU A 136 -0.55 14.47 -5.52
N LEU A 137 -1.55 14.05 -4.75
CA LEU A 137 -2.59 13.11 -5.10
C LEU A 137 -3.96 13.72 -4.87
N GLN A 138 -4.94 13.30 -5.65
CA GLN A 138 -6.35 13.55 -5.41
C GLN A 138 -7.09 12.22 -5.24
N GLU A 139 -8.01 12.15 -4.29
CA GLU A 139 -8.90 11.00 -4.17
C GLU A 139 -9.98 11.04 -5.26
N ARG A 140 -10.24 9.88 -5.84
CA ARG A 140 -11.31 9.70 -6.83
C ARG A 140 -11.89 8.30 -6.70
N GLU A 141 -13.18 8.16 -6.95
CA GLU A 141 -13.76 6.87 -7.24
C GLU A 141 -13.16 6.37 -8.57
N LEU A 142 -12.52 5.20 -8.53
CA LEU A 142 -11.82 4.62 -9.68
C LEU A 142 -12.37 3.23 -9.96
N LEU A 143 -13.11 3.11 -11.04
CA LEU A 143 -13.65 1.83 -11.52
C LEU A 143 -12.67 1.17 -12.49
N VAL A 144 -12.76 -0.15 -12.62
CA VAL A 144 -12.00 -0.90 -13.65
C VAL A 144 -12.34 -0.38 -15.05
N SER A 145 -13.60 -0.01 -15.30
CA SER A 145 -14.06 0.57 -16.57
C SER A 145 -13.38 1.89 -16.93
N ASP A 146 -12.83 2.59 -15.93
CA ASP A 146 -12.20 3.90 -16.14
C ASP A 146 -10.73 3.79 -16.58
N LEU A 147 -10.12 2.60 -16.47
CA LEU A 147 -8.72 2.38 -16.83
C LEU A 147 -8.33 2.96 -18.20
N PRO A 148 -9.14 2.83 -19.27
CA PRO A 148 -8.80 3.41 -20.58
C PRO A 148 -8.65 4.93 -20.59
N ASN A 149 -9.19 5.64 -19.60
CA ASN A 149 -9.08 7.10 -19.47
C ASN A 149 -7.75 7.56 -18.86
N TYR A 150 -6.94 6.62 -18.40
CA TYR A 150 -5.65 6.88 -17.76
C TYR A 150 -4.50 6.39 -18.62
N LYS A 151 -3.32 6.99 -18.44
CA LYS A 151 -2.10 6.65 -19.19
C LYS A 151 -1.22 5.68 -18.42
N GLN A 152 -1.12 5.88 -17.12
CA GLN A 152 -0.17 5.18 -16.27
C GLN A 152 -0.79 4.84 -14.91
N ILE A 153 -0.22 3.82 -14.26
CA ILE A 153 -0.43 3.50 -12.86
C ILE A 153 0.91 3.58 -12.12
N SER A 154 0.95 4.23 -10.97
CA SER A 154 2.08 4.23 -10.05
C SER A 154 1.78 3.38 -8.83
N LEU A 155 2.76 2.58 -8.41
CA LEU A 155 2.72 1.76 -7.21
C LEU A 155 3.60 2.42 -6.15
N PHE A 156 3.07 2.66 -4.96
CA PHE A 156 3.82 3.37 -3.91
C PHE A 156 3.44 2.90 -2.51
N ASN A 157 4.37 3.04 -1.58
CA ASN A 157 4.20 2.76 -0.15
C ASN A 157 5.26 3.52 0.66
N ALA A 158 5.41 3.22 1.96
CA ALA A 158 6.41 3.88 2.82
C ALA A 158 7.89 3.70 2.35
N MET A 159 8.16 2.75 1.44
CA MET A 159 9.50 2.42 0.93
C MET A 159 9.69 2.82 -0.55
N MET A 160 8.64 3.28 -1.19
CA MET A 160 8.62 3.64 -2.62
C MET A 160 7.78 4.89 -2.80
N GLU A 161 8.35 5.92 -3.40
CA GLU A 161 7.64 7.17 -3.64
C GLU A 161 6.72 7.09 -4.87
N LEU A 162 5.80 8.03 -4.98
CA LEU A 162 4.98 8.21 -6.18
C LEU A 162 5.88 8.48 -7.39
N GLY A 163 5.69 7.72 -8.46
CA GLY A 163 6.48 7.86 -9.69
C GLY A 163 7.75 7.00 -9.75
N GLU A 164 8.16 6.33 -8.67
CA GLU A 164 9.32 5.42 -8.71
C GLU A 164 9.03 4.09 -9.42
N VAL A 165 7.83 3.55 -9.25
CA VAL A 165 7.35 2.35 -9.96
C VAL A 165 6.12 2.74 -10.76
N VAL A 166 6.26 2.84 -12.06
CA VAL A 166 5.21 3.29 -12.99
C VAL A 166 5.07 2.31 -14.14
N LEU A 167 3.84 1.96 -14.44
CA LEU A 167 3.49 1.13 -15.60
C LEU A 167 2.46 1.85 -16.47
N PRO A 168 2.50 1.69 -17.80
CA PRO A 168 1.38 2.08 -18.65
C PRO A 168 0.16 1.19 -18.33
N VAL A 169 -1.05 1.76 -18.42
CA VAL A 169 -2.29 1.03 -18.05
C VAL A 169 -2.55 -0.21 -18.90
N ASN A 170 -2.00 -0.28 -20.13
CA ASN A 170 -2.10 -1.48 -20.98
C ASN A 170 -1.27 -2.68 -20.46
N LYS A 171 -0.51 -2.52 -19.38
CA LYS A 171 0.15 -3.60 -18.65
C LYS A 171 -0.70 -4.14 -17.49
N ILE A 172 -1.93 -3.65 -17.35
CA ILE A 172 -2.94 -4.19 -16.45
C ILE A 172 -3.79 -5.18 -17.25
N ILE A 173 -3.76 -6.43 -16.84
CA ILE A 173 -4.33 -7.58 -17.59
C ILE A 173 -5.53 -8.11 -16.77
N GLY A 174 -6.66 -8.25 -17.44
CA GLY A 174 -7.91 -8.80 -16.89
C GLY A 174 -7.99 -10.32 -16.96
#